data_73dd43e6e3469b6d9b8008626124bd4d
#
_entry.id   73dd43e6e3469b6d9b8008626124bd4d
#
_cell.length_a   1.000
_cell.length_b   1.000
_cell.length_c   1.000
_cell.angle_alpha   90.00
_cell.angle_beta   90.00
_cell.angle_gamma   90.00
#
_symmetry.space_group_name_H-M   'P 1'
#
loop_
_entity.id
_entity.type
_entity.pdbx_description
1 polymer ?
#
loop_
_entity_poly.entity_id
_entity_poly.type
_entity_poly.pdbx_seq_one_letter_code
_entity_poly.pdbx_strand_id
1 'polypeptide(L)'
;MSKLQGNTPAQSEKNDSLNRSLSHGQLTMIAMGLALGTGLFLGSSSAIKIAGPGAILSYAIGSMIAATIAACAGEMSVRHPVQGGFGTIASRYLNPFSGYLTRWAYWACTVPLAGAELVAVGHYMAYWFPDVPLAVFVALFGAIILVLNLVSVKSFGALEFMLSSIKVSAVIVFMVIGVLLVFVGLPGHAAAGTANLVNDGGFLPNGPASIWISMAVVMFSFGGVEMISLSAAEAKDPARSVATSVKAMIWRLSTFYVVSMAIILCLVPWQTAAQNSELTESPFVLVFSELGIPFAADIMNFVVLVAALSGANASLYAATRLLHALGSDRMAPAVAARTSSRGVPVVALLISFTGVVVATVMAVAKIGDIFALLMALVTLCILVVWIMILLTYQAYKKDQKDASSFTVLGGRVTAGLALAGVLATLAAMFMLPGSGVQESIMVGIVFFVLISIGYAISSKVQGGYERPDLDAMHADENTSAAQH
;
A
#
# COMPACT_ATOMS: atom_id res chain seq x y z
N MET A 1 62.73 16.97 17.22
CA MET A 1 62.26 15.80 16.49
C MET A 1 61.08 15.23 17.22
N SER A 2 59.89 15.68 16.92
CA SER A 2 58.64 15.28 17.57
C SER A 2 57.68 14.82 16.49
N LYS A 3 57.18 13.60 16.63
CA LYS A 3 56.19 12.96 15.77
C LYS A 3 54.82 13.61 16.01
N LEU A 4 54.29 14.28 15.02
CA LEU A 4 52.86 14.60 14.92
C LEU A 4 52.17 13.40 14.27
N GLN A 5 51.53 12.59 15.08
CA GLN A 5 50.55 11.59 14.63
C GLN A 5 49.22 12.31 14.45
N GLY A 6 48.74 12.33 13.21
CA GLY A 6 47.44 12.83 12.87
C GLY A 6 46.34 11.89 13.40
N ASN A 7 45.44 12.44 14.17
CA ASN A 7 44.17 11.79 14.55
C ASN A 7 43.26 11.74 13.33
N THR A 8 43.05 10.54 12.80
CA THR A 8 42.01 10.23 11.82
C THR A 8 40.68 10.13 12.55
N PRO A 9 39.61 10.76 12.12
CA PRO A 9 38.28 10.59 12.71
C PRO A 9 37.60 9.35 12.13
N ALA A 10 37.92 8.17 12.69
CA ALA A 10 37.33 6.90 12.32
C ALA A 10 36.47 6.36 13.45
N GLN A 11 35.42 7.08 13.86
CA GLN A 11 34.45 6.59 14.87
C GLN A 11 33.02 7.11 14.69
N SER A 12 32.63 7.62 13.52
CA SER A 12 31.27 8.13 13.28
C SER A 12 30.37 7.24 12.37
N GLU A 13 30.91 6.19 11.73
CA GLU A 13 30.20 5.39 10.74
C GLU A 13 29.53 4.11 11.25
N LYS A 14 29.48 3.89 12.56
CA LYS A 14 29.13 2.57 13.12
C LYS A 14 27.66 2.32 13.43
N ASN A 15 26.72 3.20 13.05
CA ASN A 15 25.30 3.06 13.45
C ASN A 15 24.24 3.05 12.34
N ASP A 16 24.60 2.91 11.07
CA ASP A 16 23.64 3.06 9.97
C ASP A 16 23.26 1.75 9.23
N SER A 17 23.71 0.58 9.66
CA SER A 17 23.29 -0.68 9.06
C SER A 17 21.95 -1.14 9.62
N LEU A 18 20.91 -1.12 8.78
CA LEU A 18 19.61 -1.75 9.05
C LEU A 18 19.84 -3.23 9.40
N ASN A 19 19.44 -3.65 10.61
CA ASN A 19 19.55 -5.04 11.04
C ASN A 19 18.74 -5.94 10.12
N ARG A 20 19.40 -6.79 9.29
CA ARG A 20 18.79 -7.82 8.42
C ARG A 20 18.23 -8.98 9.28
N SER A 21 17.21 -8.69 10.10
CA SER A 21 16.69 -9.62 11.10
C SER A 21 15.41 -10.35 10.67
N LEU A 22 14.82 -10.01 9.51
CA LEU A 22 13.57 -10.58 9.07
C LEU A 22 13.79 -11.86 8.26
N SER A 23 13.05 -12.93 8.60
CA SER A 23 13.05 -14.17 7.81
C SER A 23 12.30 -14.00 6.50
N HIS A 24 12.56 -14.87 5.52
CA HIS A 24 11.85 -14.89 4.23
C HIS A 24 10.31 -14.98 4.41
N GLY A 25 9.85 -15.80 5.36
CA GLY A 25 8.42 -15.92 5.67
C GLY A 25 7.82 -14.62 6.23
N GLN A 26 8.55 -13.91 7.09
CA GLN A 26 8.11 -12.62 7.63
C GLN A 26 8.03 -11.54 6.54
N LEU A 27 9.04 -11.43 5.67
CA LEU A 27 9.01 -10.50 4.54
C LEU A 27 7.83 -10.76 3.59
N THR A 28 7.58 -12.03 3.26
CA THR A 28 6.45 -12.40 2.40
C THR A 28 5.12 -12.08 3.07
N MET A 29 4.96 -12.34 4.38
CA MET A 29 3.73 -12.03 5.12
C MET A 29 3.53 -10.53 5.31
N ILE A 30 4.59 -9.75 5.56
CA ILE A 30 4.52 -8.28 5.63
C ILE A 30 4.05 -7.72 4.28
N ALA A 31 4.64 -8.16 3.17
CA ALA A 31 4.25 -7.72 1.84
C ALA A 31 2.79 -8.10 1.50
N MET A 32 2.33 -9.28 1.93
CA MET A 32 0.94 -9.69 1.77
C MET A 32 -0.01 -8.94 2.70
N GLY A 33 0.43 -8.68 3.92
CA GLY A 33 -0.36 -7.98 4.92
C GLY A 33 -0.64 -6.54 4.54
N LEU A 34 0.33 -5.86 3.94
CA LEU A 34 0.17 -4.51 3.40
C LEU A 34 -0.86 -4.46 2.26
N ALA A 35 -0.86 -5.48 1.40
CA ALA A 35 -1.80 -5.54 0.28
C ALA A 35 -3.24 -5.90 0.70
N LEU A 36 -3.45 -6.62 1.82
CA LEU A 36 -4.78 -6.96 2.35
C LEU A 36 -5.19 -5.95 3.45
N GLY A 37 -5.42 -4.71 3.07
CA GLY A 37 -5.88 -3.62 3.94
C GLY A 37 -7.38 -3.32 3.77
N THR A 38 -7.79 -2.16 4.29
CA THR A 38 -9.17 -1.66 4.25
C THR A 38 -9.69 -1.43 2.82
N GLY A 39 -8.81 -1.33 1.83
CA GLY A 39 -9.21 -1.19 0.43
C GLY A 39 -10.10 -2.33 -0.06
N LEU A 40 -9.78 -3.58 0.32
CA LEU A 40 -10.63 -4.72 0.01
C LEU A 40 -11.87 -4.77 0.91
N PHE A 41 -11.69 -4.58 2.22
CA PHE A 41 -12.75 -4.82 3.19
C PHE A 41 -13.78 -3.70 3.27
N LEU A 42 -13.36 -2.44 3.16
CA LEU A 42 -14.24 -1.27 3.26
C LEU A 42 -14.41 -0.56 1.91
N GLY A 43 -13.32 -0.33 1.19
CA GLY A 43 -13.34 0.34 -0.12
C GLY A 43 -14.16 -0.40 -1.18
N SER A 44 -14.37 -1.71 -1.01
CA SER A 44 -15.16 -2.52 -1.95
C SER A 44 -16.62 -2.08 -2.05
N SER A 45 -17.25 -1.58 -0.97
CA SER A 45 -18.60 -1.03 -1.00
C SER A 45 -18.73 0.16 -1.97
N SER A 46 -17.75 1.04 -1.96
CA SER A 46 -17.70 2.19 -2.89
C SER A 46 -17.51 1.75 -4.35
N ALA A 47 -16.68 0.73 -4.61
CA ALA A 47 -16.51 0.16 -5.94
C ALA A 47 -17.82 -0.50 -6.44
N ILE A 48 -18.51 -1.25 -5.57
CA ILE A 48 -19.83 -1.86 -5.87
C ILE A 48 -20.87 -0.77 -6.15
N LYS A 49 -20.91 0.30 -5.37
CA LYS A 49 -21.82 1.44 -5.58
C LYS A 49 -21.69 2.05 -6.96
N ILE A 50 -20.44 2.17 -7.46
CA ILE A 50 -20.15 2.79 -8.77
C ILE A 50 -20.45 1.80 -9.91
N ALA A 51 -19.98 0.55 -9.82
CA ALA A 51 -19.98 -0.38 -10.95
C ALA A 51 -21.03 -1.50 -10.85
N GLY A 52 -21.73 -1.63 -9.71
CA GLY A 52 -22.59 -2.78 -9.47
C GLY A 52 -21.80 -4.09 -9.56
N PRO A 53 -22.38 -5.17 -10.14
CA PRO A 53 -21.67 -6.42 -10.39
C PRO A 53 -20.43 -6.28 -11.27
N GLY A 54 -20.36 -5.24 -12.11
CA GLY A 54 -19.18 -4.88 -12.90
C GLY A 54 -17.93 -4.59 -12.09
N ALA A 55 -18.03 -4.35 -10.77
CA ALA A 55 -16.89 -4.23 -9.87
C ALA A 55 -15.96 -5.46 -9.94
N ILE A 56 -16.47 -6.65 -10.23
CA ILE A 56 -15.66 -7.86 -10.45
C ILE A 56 -14.64 -7.63 -11.57
N LEU A 57 -15.06 -7.02 -12.68
CA LEU A 57 -14.16 -6.70 -13.80
C LEU A 57 -13.17 -5.60 -13.43
N SER A 58 -13.59 -4.61 -12.64
CA SER A 58 -12.69 -3.56 -12.16
C SER A 58 -11.58 -4.16 -11.30
N TYR A 59 -11.90 -5.06 -10.38
CA TYR A 59 -10.90 -5.78 -9.58
C TYR A 59 -10.03 -6.71 -10.42
N ALA A 60 -10.57 -7.37 -11.44
CA ALA A 60 -9.79 -8.20 -12.36
C ALA A 60 -8.78 -7.36 -13.17
N ILE A 61 -9.21 -6.25 -13.76
CA ILE A 61 -8.33 -5.34 -14.51
C ILE A 61 -7.31 -4.70 -13.55
N GLY A 62 -7.75 -4.24 -12.37
CA GLY A 62 -6.88 -3.67 -11.34
C GLY A 62 -5.80 -4.63 -10.90
N SER A 63 -6.14 -5.92 -10.68
CA SER A 63 -5.15 -6.94 -10.31
C SER A 63 -4.13 -7.21 -11.42
N MET A 64 -4.52 -7.16 -12.70
CA MET A 64 -3.59 -7.30 -13.83
C MET A 64 -2.61 -6.13 -13.91
N ILE A 65 -3.09 -4.89 -13.69
CA ILE A 65 -2.24 -3.69 -13.66
C ILE A 65 -1.28 -3.78 -12.46
N ALA A 66 -1.78 -4.04 -11.26
CA ALA A 66 -0.99 -4.16 -10.04
C ALA A 66 0.06 -5.29 -10.14
N ALA A 67 -0.31 -6.43 -10.70
CA ALA A 67 0.57 -7.55 -10.99
C ALA A 67 1.73 -7.15 -11.92
N THR A 68 1.42 -6.38 -12.96
CA THR A 68 2.43 -5.87 -13.90
C THR A 68 3.39 -4.90 -13.21
N ILE A 69 2.87 -4.01 -12.36
CA ILE A 69 3.68 -3.06 -11.58
C ILE A 69 4.61 -3.79 -10.63
N ALA A 70 4.08 -4.77 -9.86
CA ALA A 70 4.87 -5.61 -8.96
C ALA A 70 5.97 -6.37 -9.70
N ALA A 71 5.65 -6.90 -10.89
CA ALA A 71 6.61 -7.62 -11.72
C ALA A 71 7.70 -6.68 -12.27
N CYS A 72 7.34 -5.48 -12.75
CA CYS A 72 8.29 -4.47 -13.23
C CYS A 72 9.23 -4.00 -12.11
N ALA A 73 8.66 -3.66 -10.94
CA ALA A 73 9.42 -3.29 -9.76
C ALA A 73 10.34 -4.43 -9.31
N GLY A 74 9.83 -5.66 -9.30
CA GLY A 74 10.57 -6.86 -8.94
C GLY A 74 11.74 -7.14 -9.89
N GLU A 75 11.52 -7.09 -11.23
CA GLU A 75 12.59 -7.31 -12.21
C GLU A 75 13.74 -6.31 -12.04
N MET A 76 13.41 -5.02 -11.87
CA MET A 76 14.42 -3.99 -11.63
C MET A 76 15.17 -4.21 -10.32
N SER A 77 14.47 -4.65 -9.26
CA SER A 77 15.07 -4.85 -7.93
C SER A 77 15.88 -6.14 -7.81
N VAL A 78 15.58 -7.16 -8.63
CA VAL A 78 16.45 -8.36 -8.76
C VAL A 78 17.82 -7.97 -9.35
N ARG A 79 17.81 -7.06 -10.32
CA ARG A 79 19.07 -6.58 -10.94
C ARG A 79 19.81 -5.58 -10.04
N HIS A 80 19.07 -4.71 -9.36
CA HIS A 80 19.60 -3.65 -8.52
C HIS A 80 18.94 -3.70 -7.13
N PRO A 81 19.38 -4.62 -6.24
CA PRO A 81 18.86 -4.73 -4.88
C PRO A 81 19.49 -3.64 -3.98
N VAL A 82 19.14 -2.39 -4.21
CA VAL A 82 19.71 -1.21 -3.53
C VAL A 82 18.73 -0.59 -2.54
N GLN A 83 19.26 0.07 -1.51
CA GLN A 83 18.47 0.83 -0.56
C GLN A 83 17.66 1.93 -1.27
N GLY A 84 16.42 2.17 -0.82
CA GLY A 84 15.50 3.09 -1.47
C GLY A 84 14.78 2.51 -2.70
N GLY A 85 15.09 1.26 -3.12
CA GLY A 85 14.36 0.46 -4.10
C GLY A 85 14.03 1.22 -5.39
N PHE A 86 12.74 1.18 -5.80
CA PHE A 86 12.26 1.81 -7.04
C PHE A 86 12.59 3.31 -7.14
N GLY A 87 12.71 4.04 -6.01
CA GLY A 87 13.07 5.47 -6.03
C GLY A 87 14.53 5.70 -6.44
N THR A 88 15.48 4.91 -5.91
CA THR A 88 16.89 4.97 -6.29
C THR A 88 17.08 4.53 -7.74
N ILE A 89 16.37 3.47 -8.15
CA ILE A 89 16.38 2.98 -9.54
C ILE A 89 15.84 4.06 -10.51
N ALA A 90 14.78 4.78 -10.12
CA ALA A 90 14.23 5.89 -10.91
C ALA A 90 15.26 7.04 -11.07
N SER A 91 16.03 7.35 -10.02
CA SER A 91 17.11 8.35 -10.10
C SER A 91 18.15 7.96 -11.16
N ARG A 92 18.49 6.69 -11.29
CA ARG A 92 19.48 6.18 -12.23
C ARG A 92 18.98 6.19 -13.68
N TYR A 93 17.81 5.57 -13.92
CA TYR A 93 17.33 5.34 -15.28
C TYR A 93 16.57 6.51 -15.90
N LEU A 94 15.96 7.37 -15.10
CA LEU A 94 15.33 8.60 -15.57
C LEU A 94 16.22 9.82 -15.25
N ASN A 95 16.10 10.33 -14.04
CA ASN A 95 16.91 11.45 -13.55
C ASN A 95 16.75 11.61 -12.01
N PRO A 96 17.63 12.37 -11.33
CA PRO A 96 17.56 12.56 -9.88
C PRO A 96 16.23 13.13 -9.38
N PHE A 97 15.57 14.03 -10.14
CA PHE A 97 14.26 14.55 -9.81
C PHE A 97 13.19 13.45 -9.79
N SER A 98 13.24 12.52 -10.73
CA SER A 98 12.30 11.39 -10.78
C SER A 98 12.39 10.51 -9.53
N GLY A 99 13.60 10.22 -9.06
CA GLY A 99 13.78 9.47 -7.81
C GLY A 99 13.32 10.23 -6.58
N TYR A 100 13.63 11.53 -6.52
CA TYR A 100 13.13 12.42 -5.47
C TYR A 100 11.59 12.44 -5.44
N LEU A 101 10.96 12.69 -6.59
CA LEU A 101 9.51 12.73 -6.74
C LEU A 101 8.87 11.39 -6.31
N THR A 102 9.42 10.27 -6.77
CA THR A 102 8.87 8.94 -6.47
C THR A 102 8.89 8.64 -4.98
N ARG A 103 9.97 8.96 -4.28
CA ARG A 103 10.11 8.73 -2.83
C ARG A 103 9.17 9.63 -2.03
N TRP A 104 9.07 10.91 -2.37
CA TRP A 104 8.14 11.82 -1.73
C TRP A 104 6.67 11.50 -2.02
N ALA A 105 6.36 11.07 -3.26
CA ALA A 105 5.03 10.59 -3.61
C ALA A 105 4.64 9.36 -2.78
N TYR A 106 5.58 8.45 -2.55
CA TYR A 106 5.31 7.26 -1.73
C TYR A 106 5.16 7.60 -0.25
N TRP A 107 5.94 8.54 0.27
CA TRP A 107 5.74 9.06 1.63
C TRP A 107 4.36 9.73 1.76
N ALA A 108 3.98 10.55 0.79
CA ALA A 108 2.66 11.20 0.74
C ALA A 108 1.50 10.21 0.51
N CYS A 109 1.77 9.00 0.03
CA CYS A 109 0.83 7.89 -0.01
C CYS A 109 0.67 7.26 1.39
N THR A 110 1.78 6.90 2.04
CA THR A 110 1.78 6.11 3.27
C THR A 110 1.32 6.89 4.51
N VAL A 111 1.53 8.20 4.55
CA VAL A 111 1.11 9.07 5.67
C VAL A 111 -0.42 9.18 5.79
N PRO A 112 -1.18 9.59 4.76
CA PRO A 112 -2.64 9.59 4.84
C PRO A 112 -3.22 8.18 4.88
N LEU A 113 -2.52 7.16 4.34
CA LEU A 113 -2.95 5.76 4.44
C LEU A 113 -3.03 5.31 5.89
N ALA A 114 -2.03 5.62 6.73
CA ALA A 114 -2.09 5.32 8.16
C ALA A 114 -3.31 5.96 8.85
N GLY A 115 -3.66 7.18 8.45
CA GLY A 115 -4.87 7.87 8.91
C GLY A 115 -6.16 7.18 8.44
N ALA A 116 -6.24 6.83 7.15
CA ALA A 116 -7.40 6.15 6.57
C ALA A 116 -7.66 4.78 7.22
N GLU A 117 -6.60 4.00 7.45
CA GLU A 117 -6.69 2.72 8.15
C GLU A 117 -7.22 2.89 9.57
N LEU A 118 -6.80 3.93 10.31
CA LEU A 118 -7.30 4.21 11.66
C LEU A 118 -8.73 4.75 11.67
N VAL A 119 -9.14 5.50 10.65
CA VAL A 119 -10.56 5.87 10.46
C VAL A 119 -11.41 4.63 10.26
N ALA A 120 -10.94 3.68 9.44
CA ALA A 120 -11.63 2.39 9.26
C ALA A 120 -11.70 1.59 10.58
N VAL A 121 -10.62 1.56 11.39
CA VAL A 121 -10.65 0.99 12.74
C VAL A 121 -11.77 1.60 13.58
N GLY A 122 -11.94 2.92 13.51
CA GLY A 122 -13.02 3.61 14.21
C GLY A 122 -14.41 3.16 13.76
N HIS A 123 -14.63 2.97 12.46
CA HIS A 123 -15.90 2.45 11.94
C HIS A 123 -16.16 1.00 12.37
N TYR A 124 -15.14 0.13 12.34
CA TYR A 124 -15.28 -1.25 12.81
C TYR A 124 -15.54 -1.33 14.32
N MET A 125 -14.97 -0.43 15.12
CA MET A 125 -15.25 -0.31 16.55
C MET A 125 -16.66 0.20 16.84
N ALA A 126 -17.19 1.10 16.01
CA ALA A 126 -18.55 1.61 16.12
C ALA A 126 -19.61 0.51 15.96
N TYR A 127 -19.28 -0.61 15.31
CA TYR A 127 -20.16 -1.79 15.23
C TYR A 127 -20.52 -2.33 16.65
N TRP A 128 -19.58 -2.35 17.57
CA TRP A 128 -19.81 -2.79 18.95
C TRP A 128 -20.10 -1.64 19.91
N PHE A 129 -19.62 -0.44 19.61
CA PHE A 129 -19.69 0.74 20.49
C PHE A 129 -20.20 1.95 19.73
N PRO A 130 -21.47 1.95 19.29
CA PRO A 130 -22.03 2.99 18.39
C PRO A 130 -22.08 4.39 19.04
N ASP A 131 -22.17 4.45 20.37
CA ASP A 131 -22.26 5.71 21.12
C ASP A 131 -20.90 6.40 21.30
N VAL A 132 -19.78 5.73 21.01
CA VAL A 132 -18.44 6.29 21.18
C VAL A 132 -18.03 7.06 19.91
N PRO A 133 -17.64 8.34 20.05
CA PRO A 133 -17.23 9.13 18.91
C PRO A 133 -16.04 8.50 18.14
N LEU A 134 -16.10 8.51 16.80
CA LEU A 134 -15.06 8.00 15.91
C LEU A 134 -13.65 8.49 16.29
N ALA A 135 -13.53 9.79 16.62
CA ALA A 135 -12.26 10.41 16.99
C ALA A 135 -11.57 9.74 18.20
N VAL A 136 -12.35 9.20 19.14
CA VAL A 136 -11.81 8.49 20.32
C VAL A 136 -11.06 7.24 19.88
N PHE A 137 -11.63 6.46 18.96
CA PHE A 137 -10.98 5.26 18.45
C PHE A 137 -9.76 5.59 17.61
N VAL A 138 -9.84 6.58 16.71
CA VAL A 138 -8.71 7.02 15.89
C VAL A 138 -7.54 7.47 16.77
N ALA A 139 -7.81 8.28 17.79
CA ALA A 139 -6.78 8.76 18.72
C ALA A 139 -6.20 7.64 19.58
N LEU A 140 -7.04 6.77 20.15
CA LEU A 140 -6.62 5.68 21.01
C LEU A 140 -5.72 4.68 20.27
N PHE A 141 -6.20 4.15 19.15
CA PHE A 141 -5.44 3.19 18.36
C PHE A 141 -4.23 3.83 17.67
N GLY A 142 -4.33 5.11 17.30
CA GLY A 142 -3.20 5.89 16.83
C GLY A 142 -2.09 5.99 17.88
N ALA A 143 -2.43 6.29 19.13
CA ALA A 143 -1.48 6.32 20.25
C ALA A 143 -0.84 4.95 20.49
N ILE A 144 -1.62 3.87 20.45
CA ILE A 144 -1.11 2.50 20.57
C ILE A 144 -0.08 2.19 19.47
N ILE A 145 -0.40 2.47 18.22
CA ILE A 145 0.49 2.24 17.08
C ILE A 145 1.76 3.10 17.19
N LEU A 146 1.64 4.37 17.62
CA LEU A 146 2.80 5.23 17.84
C LEU A 146 3.74 4.61 18.88
N VAL A 147 3.22 4.17 20.02
CA VAL A 147 4.02 3.52 21.07
C VAL A 147 4.69 2.26 20.56
N LEU A 148 3.98 1.41 19.82
CA LEU A 148 4.55 0.19 19.23
C LEU A 148 5.73 0.49 18.29
N ASN A 149 5.61 1.54 17.47
CA ASN A 149 6.68 1.96 16.56
C ASN A 149 7.89 2.61 17.27
N LEU A 150 7.70 3.15 18.50
CA LEU A 150 8.79 3.68 19.33
C LEU A 150 9.61 2.58 20.02
N VAL A 151 9.05 1.38 20.21
CA VAL A 151 9.68 0.34 21.07
C VAL A 151 10.75 -0.44 20.32
N SER A 152 10.46 -1.09 19.20
CA SER A 152 11.44 -1.95 18.51
C SER A 152 10.97 -2.43 17.13
N VAL A 153 11.90 -2.45 16.16
CA VAL A 153 11.71 -3.01 14.81
C VAL A 153 11.47 -4.53 14.82
N LYS A 154 12.12 -5.24 15.74
CA LYS A 154 11.98 -6.71 15.84
C LYS A 154 10.56 -7.12 16.28
N SER A 155 9.98 -6.38 17.18
CA SER A 155 8.59 -6.59 17.63
C SER A 155 7.58 -6.32 16.51
N PHE A 156 7.86 -5.34 15.64
CA PHE A 156 7.05 -5.05 14.46
C PHE A 156 6.90 -6.27 13.54
N GLY A 157 8.02 -6.92 13.16
CA GLY A 157 7.98 -8.07 12.23
C GLY A 157 7.20 -9.27 12.78
N ALA A 158 7.30 -9.55 14.07
CA ALA A 158 6.57 -10.65 14.72
C ALA A 158 5.07 -10.36 14.81
N LEU A 159 4.70 -9.13 15.18
CA LEU A 159 3.32 -8.69 15.26
C LEU A 159 2.66 -8.71 13.88
N GLU A 160 3.33 -8.15 12.88
CA GLU A 160 2.80 -8.07 11.51
C GLU A 160 2.63 -9.46 10.88
N PHE A 161 3.55 -10.40 11.15
CA PHE A 161 3.38 -11.79 10.73
C PHE A 161 2.12 -12.43 11.33
N MET A 162 1.87 -12.22 12.62
CA MET A 162 0.67 -12.73 13.30
C MET A 162 -0.61 -12.12 12.72
N LEU A 163 -0.67 -10.78 12.62
CA LEU A 163 -1.83 -10.07 12.10
C LEU A 163 -2.11 -10.42 10.64
N SER A 164 -1.07 -10.52 9.81
CA SER A 164 -1.20 -10.93 8.40
C SER A 164 -1.68 -12.37 8.25
N SER A 165 -1.23 -13.27 9.14
CA SER A 165 -1.70 -14.66 9.12
C SER A 165 -3.20 -14.75 9.43
N ILE A 166 -3.69 -13.96 10.38
CA ILE A 166 -5.13 -13.90 10.71
C ILE A 166 -5.92 -13.42 9.48
N LYS A 167 -5.50 -12.32 8.82
CA LYS A 167 -6.17 -11.78 7.63
C LYS A 167 -6.25 -12.78 6.49
N VAL A 168 -5.12 -13.39 6.15
CA VAL A 168 -5.04 -14.35 5.04
C VAL A 168 -5.90 -15.58 5.32
N SER A 169 -5.83 -16.13 6.53
CA SER A 169 -6.66 -17.27 6.93
C SER A 169 -8.14 -16.96 6.86
N ALA A 170 -8.54 -15.77 7.34
CA ALA A 170 -9.95 -15.37 7.33
C ALA A 170 -10.49 -15.17 5.91
N VAL A 171 -9.72 -14.56 4.99
CA VAL A 171 -10.13 -14.43 3.59
C VAL A 171 -10.27 -15.81 2.93
N ILE A 172 -9.37 -16.75 3.21
CA ILE A 172 -9.47 -18.12 2.69
C ILE A 172 -10.74 -18.80 3.22
N VAL A 173 -11.01 -18.71 4.53
CA VAL A 173 -12.23 -19.27 5.15
C VAL A 173 -13.48 -18.63 4.55
N PHE A 174 -13.48 -17.29 4.40
CA PHE A 174 -14.58 -16.57 3.74
C PHE A 174 -14.82 -17.09 2.31
N MET A 175 -13.76 -17.28 1.53
CA MET A 175 -13.88 -17.77 0.15
C MET A 175 -14.43 -19.20 0.11
N VAL A 176 -13.94 -20.09 1.00
CA VAL A 176 -14.43 -21.48 1.05
C VAL A 176 -15.91 -21.52 1.42
N ILE A 177 -16.30 -20.85 2.50
CA ILE A 177 -17.71 -20.78 2.95
C ILE A 177 -18.57 -20.10 1.87
N GLY A 178 -18.08 -19.00 1.29
CA GLY A 178 -18.80 -18.28 0.25
C GLY A 178 -19.07 -19.12 -1.01
N VAL A 179 -18.05 -19.85 -1.50
CA VAL A 179 -18.23 -20.78 -2.63
C VAL A 179 -19.26 -21.87 -2.31
N LEU A 180 -19.21 -22.44 -1.10
CA LEU A 180 -20.20 -23.42 -0.67
C LEU A 180 -21.61 -22.81 -0.65
N LEU A 181 -21.79 -21.61 -0.11
CA LEU A 181 -23.06 -20.91 -0.08
C LEU A 181 -23.61 -20.59 -1.48
N VAL A 182 -22.74 -20.21 -2.41
CA VAL A 182 -23.14 -19.89 -3.78
C VAL A 182 -23.59 -21.15 -4.54
N PHE A 183 -22.86 -22.26 -4.46
CA PHE A 183 -23.05 -23.40 -5.34
C PHE A 183 -23.71 -24.64 -4.69
N VAL A 184 -23.56 -24.82 -3.39
CA VAL A 184 -24.01 -26.01 -2.67
C VAL A 184 -25.12 -25.70 -1.66
N GLY A 185 -25.01 -24.54 -1.00
CA GLY A 185 -25.81 -24.21 0.18
C GLY A 185 -25.20 -24.76 1.46
N LEU A 186 -25.77 -24.39 2.59
CA LEU A 186 -25.43 -24.89 3.93
C LEU A 186 -26.73 -25.36 4.64
N PRO A 187 -26.64 -26.12 5.73
CA PRO A 187 -27.83 -26.50 6.51
C PRO A 187 -28.66 -25.28 6.91
N GLY A 188 -29.89 -25.22 6.46
CA GLY A 188 -30.80 -24.08 6.66
C GLY A 188 -30.70 -22.97 5.60
N HIS A 189 -29.77 -23.02 4.67
CA HIS A 189 -29.60 -22.04 3.60
C HIS A 189 -29.46 -22.74 2.25
N ALA A 190 -30.41 -22.47 1.34
CA ALA A 190 -30.31 -22.97 -0.04
C ALA A 190 -29.13 -22.30 -0.78
N ALA A 191 -28.65 -22.96 -1.84
CA ALA A 191 -27.63 -22.36 -2.69
C ALA A 191 -28.14 -21.04 -3.31
N ALA A 192 -27.40 -19.95 -3.12
CA ALA A 192 -27.80 -18.62 -3.60
C ALA A 192 -27.71 -18.51 -5.14
N GLY A 193 -26.80 -19.27 -5.76
CA GLY A 193 -26.53 -19.19 -7.19
C GLY A 193 -25.86 -17.87 -7.60
N THR A 194 -26.00 -17.54 -8.89
CA THR A 194 -25.37 -16.34 -9.48
C THR A 194 -26.39 -15.30 -9.96
N ALA A 195 -27.67 -15.46 -9.58
CA ALA A 195 -28.78 -14.64 -10.08
C ALA A 195 -28.58 -13.13 -9.72
N ASN A 196 -28.05 -12.83 -8.53
CA ASN A 196 -27.80 -11.45 -8.09
C ASN A 196 -26.82 -10.68 -9.00
N LEU A 197 -26.01 -11.38 -9.82
CA LEU A 197 -25.12 -10.71 -10.78
C LEU A 197 -25.85 -10.07 -11.96
N VAL A 198 -27.10 -10.47 -12.22
CA VAL A 198 -27.85 -10.03 -13.41
C VAL A 198 -29.28 -9.54 -13.13
N ASN A 199 -29.82 -9.78 -11.93
CA ASN A 199 -31.23 -9.49 -11.63
C ASN A 199 -31.53 -7.97 -11.62
N ASP A 200 -30.69 -7.17 -11.00
CA ASP A 200 -30.98 -5.77 -10.68
C ASP A 200 -30.32 -4.79 -11.67
N GLY A 201 -30.79 -4.78 -12.90
CA GLY A 201 -30.29 -3.92 -13.96
C GLY A 201 -29.17 -4.56 -14.80
N GLY A 202 -28.93 -5.88 -14.64
CA GLY A 202 -27.92 -6.63 -15.35
C GLY A 202 -26.52 -6.53 -14.74
N PHE A 203 -25.54 -7.10 -15.43
CA PHE A 203 -24.16 -7.15 -14.94
C PHE A 203 -23.47 -5.76 -14.90
N LEU A 204 -23.91 -4.82 -15.74
CA LEU A 204 -23.40 -3.46 -15.83
C LEU A 204 -24.53 -2.44 -15.70
N PRO A 205 -25.20 -2.35 -14.54
CA PRO A 205 -26.38 -1.50 -14.36
C PRO A 205 -26.08 -0.01 -14.59
N ASN A 206 -24.85 0.41 -14.32
CA ASN A 206 -24.40 1.80 -14.49
C ASN A 206 -23.57 2.02 -15.79
N GLY A 207 -23.67 1.06 -16.73
CA GLY A 207 -22.99 1.10 -18.02
C GLY A 207 -21.47 0.77 -17.95
N PRO A 208 -20.82 0.55 -19.10
CA PRO A 208 -19.43 0.07 -19.16
C PRO A 208 -18.40 1.09 -18.65
N ALA A 209 -18.71 2.39 -18.69
CA ALA A 209 -17.82 3.43 -18.17
C ALA A 209 -17.62 3.30 -16.64
N SER A 210 -18.61 2.73 -15.93
CA SER A 210 -18.54 2.54 -14.47
C SER A 210 -17.38 1.63 -14.04
N ILE A 211 -16.92 0.71 -14.91
CA ILE A 211 -15.74 -0.12 -14.67
C ILE A 211 -14.52 0.77 -14.46
N TRP A 212 -14.27 1.74 -15.34
CA TRP A 212 -13.13 2.65 -15.24
C TRP A 212 -13.28 3.68 -14.14
N ILE A 213 -14.49 4.17 -13.90
CA ILE A 213 -14.74 5.13 -12.81
C ILE A 213 -14.48 4.46 -11.46
N SER A 214 -14.90 3.21 -11.27
CA SER A 214 -14.63 2.47 -10.03
C SER A 214 -13.15 2.09 -9.85
N MET A 215 -12.34 2.08 -10.92
CA MET A 215 -10.90 1.88 -10.81
C MET A 215 -10.20 2.90 -9.91
N ALA A 216 -10.73 4.13 -9.81
CA ALA A 216 -10.21 5.14 -8.88
C ALA A 216 -10.26 4.67 -7.41
N VAL A 217 -11.25 3.85 -7.06
CA VAL A 217 -11.38 3.24 -5.73
C VAL A 217 -10.63 1.92 -5.65
N VAL A 218 -10.75 1.09 -6.68
CA VAL A 218 -10.15 -0.25 -6.75
C VAL A 218 -8.61 -0.20 -6.66
N MET A 219 -7.97 0.80 -7.28
CA MET A 219 -6.50 0.94 -7.24
C MET A 219 -5.97 1.19 -5.83
N PHE A 220 -6.74 1.83 -4.96
CA PHE A 220 -6.40 1.93 -3.54
C PHE A 220 -6.19 0.55 -2.90
N SER A 221 -7.06 -0.41 -3.23
CA SER A 221 -6.99 -1.77 -2.69
C SER A 221 -5.70 -2.52 -3.03
N PHE A 222 -5.03 -2.16 -4.12
CA PHE A 222 -3.78 -2.77 -4.57
C PHE A 222 -2.52 -2.03 -4.13
N GLY A 223 -2.64 -0.93 -3.37
CA GLY A 223 -1.50 -0.24 -2.77
C GLY A 223 -0.66 -1.18 -1.92
N GLY A 224 0.66 -1.06 -1.99
CA GLY A 224 1.62 -1.92 -1.29
C GLY A 224 2.29 -2.98 -2.17
N VAL A 225 1.82 -3.22 -3.41
CA VAL A 225 2.45 -4.19 -4.33
C VAL A 225 3.88 -3.78 -4.70
N GLU A 226 4.19 -2.51 -4.70
CA GLU A 226 5.52 -1.93 -4.94
C GLU A 226 6.51 -2.15 -3.80
N MET A 227 6.05 -2.50 -2.59
CA MET A 227 6.90 -2.78 -1.42
C MET A 227 7.89 -3.93 -1.65
N ILE A 228 7.62 -4.82 -2.59
CA ILE A 228 8.56 -5.87 -3.02
C ILE A 228 9.91 -5.26 -3.39
N SER A 229 9.91 -4.12 -4.08
CA SER A 229 11.15 -3.44 -4.49
C SER A 229 11.94 -2.89 -3.30
N LEU A 230 11.25 -2.38 -2.27
CA LEU A 230 11.92 -1.86 -1.07
C LEU A 230 12.47 -2.98 -0.19
N SER A 231 11.79 -4.13 -0.14
CA SER A 231 12.23 -5.29 0.63
C SER A 231 13.36 -6.10 -0.03
N ALA A 232 13.63 -5.88 -1.31
CA ALA A 232 14.66 -6.60 -2.06
C ALA A 232 16.08 -6.39 -1.47
N ALA A 233 16.38 -5.17 -1.03
CA ALA A 233 17.67 -4.83 -0.41
C ALA A 233 17.90 -5.53 0.95
N GLU A 234 16.82 -5.95 1.63
CA GLU A 234 16.88 -6.63 2.93
C GLU A 234 16.89 -8.16 2.80
N ALA A 235 16.75 -8.70 1.59
CA ALA A 235 16.71 -10.14 1.33
C ALA A 235 18.11 -10.76 1.25
N LYS A 236 18.30 -11.97 1.84
CA LYS A 236 19.57 -12.72 1.75
C LYS A 236 19.89 -13.17 0.31
N ASP A 237 18.87 -13.53 -0.46
CA ASP A 237 18.94 -13.90 -1.88
C ASP A 237 17.86 -13.10 -2.61
N PRO A 238 18.17 -11.88 -3.07
CA PRO A 238 17.19 -11.00 -3.72
C PRO A 238 16.56 -11.62 -4.97
N ALA A 239 17.35 -12.30 -5.80
CA ALA A 239 16.88 -12.88 -7.06
C ALA A 239 15.78 -13.93 -6.84
N ARG A 240 16.01 -14.85 -5.93
CA ARG A 240 15.05 -15.91 -5.61
C ARG A 240 13.88 -15.42 -4.78
N SER A 241 14.16 -14.60 -3.78
CA SER A 241 13.14 -14.08 -2.85
C SER A 241 12.15 -13.18 -3.53
N VAL A 242 12.61 -12.20 -4.33
CA VAL A 242 11.76 -11.27 -5.06
C VAL A 242 10.92 -12.01 -6.11
N ALA A 243 11.54 -12.87 -6.93
CA ALA A 243 10.81 -13.61 -7.96
C ALA A 243 9.69 -14.49 -7.36
N THR A 244 9.96 -15.15 -6.24
CA THR A 244 8.97 -15.98 -5.55
C THR A 244 7.86 -15.12 -4.93
N SER A 245 8.23 -14.02 -4.29
CA SER A 245 7.25 -13.09 -3.67
C SER A 245 6.35 -12.43 -4.70
N VAL A 246 6.88 -11.99 -5.85
CA VAL A 246 6.08 -11.43 -6.96
C VAL A 246 5.07 -12.45 -7.46
N LYS A 247 5.50 -13.68 -7.78
CA LYS A 247 4.60 -14.74 -8.26
C LYS A 247 3.50 -15.07 -7.23
N ALA A 248 3.88 -15.20 -5.97
CA ALA A 248 2.94 -15.48 -4.90
C ALA A 248 1.94 -14.34 -4.72
N MET A 249 2.40 -13.09 -4.78
CA MET A 249 1.55 -11.89 -4.65
C MET A 249 0.56 -11.81 -5.81
N ILE A 250 1.01 -11.93 -7.06
CA ILE A 250 0.15 -11.87 -8.26
C ILE A 250 -0.99 -12.88 -8.13
N TRP A 251 -0.67 -14.15 -7.88
CA TRP A 251 -1.67 -15.21 -7.77
C TRP A 251 -2.65 -14.96 -6.62
N ARG A 252 -2.13 -14.65 -5.43
CA ARG A 252 -2.94 -14.49 -4.23
C ARG A 252 -3.82 -13.25 -4.29
N LEU A 253 -3.28 -12.11 -4.72
CA LEU A 253 -4.07 -10.89 -4.83
C LEU A 253 -5.18 -11.04 -5.86
N SER A 254 -4.88 -11.49 -7.07
CA SER A 254 -5.90 -11.70 -8.10
C SER A 254 -7.02 -12.64 -7.61
N THR A 255 -6.65 -13.76 -6.95
CA THR A 255 -7.63 -14.71 -6.42
C THR A 255 -8.45 -14.09 -5.28
N PHE A 256 -7.79 -13.51 -4.28
CA PHE A 256 -8.49 -12.99 -3.09
C PHE A 256 -9.42 -11.84 -3.44
N TYR A 257 -9.01 -10.93 -4.32
CA TYR A 257 -9.84 -9.77 -4.66
C TYR A 257 -10.99 -10.15 -5.59
N VAL A 258 -10.70 -10.84 -6.70
CA VAL A 258 -11.72 -11.14 -7.71
C VAL A 258 -12.73 -12.17 -7.20
N VAL A 259 -12.25 -13.24 -6.54
CA VAL A 259 -13.15 -14.29 -6.04
C VAL A 259 -14.00 -13.79 -4.86
N SER A 260 -13.41 -13.02 -3.94
CA SER A 260 -14.19 -12.45 -2.83
C SER A 260 -15.27 -11.49 -3.33
N MET A 261 -14.94 -10.63 -4.33
CA MET A 261 -15.93 -9.76 -4.95
C MET A 261 -17.05 -10.53 -5.62
N ALA A 262 -16.71 -11.58 -6.38
CA ALA A 262 -17.70 -12.43 -7.02
C ALA A 262 -18.63 -13.10 -5.98
N ILE A 263 -18.06 -13.61 -4.89
CA ILE A 263 -18.84 -14.23 -3.79
C ILE A 263 -19.79 -13.22 -3.16
N ILE A 264 -19.29 -12.04 -2.77
CA ILE A 264 -20.13 -10.99 -2.15
C ILE A 264 -21.31 -10.65 -3.05
N LEU A 265 -21.05 -10.42 -4.34
CA LEU A 265 -22.06 -10.00 -5.31
C LEU A 265 -23.00 -11.14 -5.74
N CYS A 266 -22.62 -12.41 -5.55
CA CYS A 266 -23.53 -13.54 -5.69
C CYS A 266 -24.46 -13.69 -4.48
N LEU A 267 -23.95 -13.44 -3.26
CA LEU A 267 -24.68 -13.67 -2.01
C LEU A 267 -25.58 -12.49 -1.62
N VAL A 268 -25.14 -11.26 -1.91
CA VAL A 268 -25.84 -10.03 -1.52
C VAL A 268 -26.19 -9.22 -2.77
N PRO A 269 -27.44 -8.73 -2.92
CA PRO A 269 -27.81 -7.80 -3.98
C PRO A 269 -26.90 -6.58 -3.96
N TRP A 270 -26.42 -6.16 -5.14
CA TRP A 270 -25.43 -5.08 -5.22
C TRP A 270 -25.92 -3.75 -4.62
N GLN A 271 -27.24 -3.47 -4.69
CA GLN A 271 -27.84 -2.28 -4.08
C GLN A 271 -27.72 -2.30 -2.55
N THR A 272 -27.93 -3.46 -1.92
CA THR A 272 -27.77 -3.65 -0.47
C THR A 272 -26.31 -3.44 -0.07
N ALA A 273 -25.39 -4.06 -0.80
CA ALA A 273 -23.95 -3.88 -0.58
C ALA A 273 -23.49 -2.42 -0.82
N ALA A 274 -24.17 -1.67 -1.71
CA ALA A 274 -23.88 -0.28 -2.02
C ALA A 274 -24.48 0.72 -1.00
N GLN A 275 -25.63 0.40 -0.40
CA GLN A 275 -26.31 1.26 0.59
C GLN A 275 -25.52 1.35 1.89
N ASN A 276 -24.84 0.29 2.29
CA ASN A 276 -23.95 0.29 3.46
C ASN A 276 -22.65 1.07 3.24
N SER A 277 -22.54 1.83 2.13
CA SER A 277 -21.44 2.74 1.87
C SER A 277 -21.34 3.93 2.86
N GLU A 278 -22.27 4.06 3.81
CA GLU A 278 -22.14 4.94 4.97
C GLU A 278 -21.19 4.39 6.05
N LEU A 279 -20.29 3.49 5.66
CA LEU A 279 -19.09 3.07 6.40
C LEU A 279 -19.36 2.31 7.72
N THR A 280 -20.59 1.86 7.98
CA THR A 280 -20.88 1.15 9.23
C THR A 280 -20.55 -0.33 9.18
N GLU A 281 -20.58 -0.96 7.98
CA GLU A 281 -20.27 -2.39 7.85
C GLU A 281 -19.49 -2.69 6.57
N SER A 282 -18.46 -3.53 6.68
CA SER A 282 -17.77 -4.10 5.52
C SER A 282 -18.71 -5.04 4.74
N PRO A 283 -18.68 -5.07 3.40
CA PRO A 283 -19.44 -6.07 2.62
C PRO A 283 -19.15 -7.52 3.03
N PHE A 284 -17.97 -7.79 3.58
CA PHE A 284 -17.60 -9.09 4.14
C PHE A 284 -18.38 -9.42 5.42
N VAL A 285 -18.60 -8.42 6.28
CA VAL A 285 -19.43 -8.56 7.50
C VAL A 285 -20.88 -8.74 7.12
N LEU A 286 -21.36 -7.94 6.15
CA LEU A 286 -22.72 -7.97 5.65
C LEU A 286 -23.14 -9.35 5.16
N VAL A 287 -22.27 -10.07 4.43
CA VAL A 287 -22.57 -11.44 3.97
C VAL A 287 -22.97 -12.35 5.15
N PHE A 288 -22.27 -12.26 6.27
CA PHE A 288 -22.56 -13.10 7.43
C PHE A 288 -23.75 -12.59 8.26
N SER A 289 -23.96 -11.27 8.29
CA SER A 289 -25.12 -10.65 8.92
C SER A 289 -26.41 -11.07 8.22
N GLU A 290 -26.47 -10.98 6.89
CA GLU A 290 -27.62 -11.39 6.07
C GLU A 290 -27.93 -12.89 6.17
N LEU A 291 -26.91 -13.72 6.36
CA LEU A 291 -27.08 -15.16 6.54
C LEU A 291 -27.58 -15.55 7.95
N GLY A 292 -27.58 -14.61 8.90
CA GLY A 292 -28.04 -14.87 10.26
C GLY A 292 -27.22 -15.94 11.01
N ILE A 293 -25.95 -16.15 10.62
CA ILE A 293 -25.07 -17.11 11.29
C ILE A 293 -24.59 -16.47 12.61
N PRO A 294 -24.92 -17.05 13.77
CA PRO A 294 -24.55 -16.45 15.06
C PRO A 294 -23.05 -16.18 15.17
N PHE A 295 -22.67 -15.00 15.68
CA PHE A 295 -21.30 -14.56 15.90
C PHE A 295 -20.40 -14.47 14.64
N ALA A 296 -20.85 -14.90 13.46
CA ALA A 296 -19.99 -14.87 12.27
C ALA A 296 -19.71 -13.44 11.80
N ALA A 297 -20.68 -12.54 11.90
CA ALA A 297 -20.51 -11.12 11.62
C ALA A 297 -19.51 -10.47 12.61
N ASP A 298 -19.60 -10.77 13.92
CA ASP A 298 -18.67 -10.29 14.93
C ASP A 298 -17.25 -10.76 14.68
N ILE A 299 -17.08 -12.06 14.36
CA ILE A 299 -15.76 -12.63 14.01
C ILE A 299 -15.18 -11.93 12.79
N MET A 300 -16.00 -11.74 11.73
CA MET A 300 -15.53 -11.08 10.53
C MET A 300 -15.21 -9.60 10.80
N ASN A 301 -16.02 -8.90 11.58
CA ASN A 301 -15.74 -7.52 11.98
C ASN A 301 -14.43 -7.40 12.78
N PHE A 302 -14.17 -8.36 13.68
CA PHE A 302 -12.87 -8.45 14.37
C PHE A 302 -11.71 -8.66 13.39
N VAL A 303 -11.88 -9.52 12.37
CA VAL A 303 -10.85 -9.77 11.36
C VAL A 303 -10.54 -8.51 10.54
N VAL A 304 -11.57 -7.78 10.09
CA VAL A 304 -11.34 -6.55 9.31
C VAL A 304 -10.77 -5.43 10.17
N LEU A 305 -11.10 -5.38 11.47
CA LEU A 305 -10.47 -4.50 12.45
C LEU A 305 -8.96 -4.79 12.57
N VAL A 306 -8.60 -6.08 12.74
CA VAL A 306 -7.20 -6.52 12.79
C VAL A 306 -6.47 -6.18 11.49
N ALA A 307 -7.16 -6.31 10.34
CA ALA A 307 -6.59 -5.95 9.05
C ALA A 307 -6.26 -4.45 8.95
N ALA A 308 -7.16 -3.60 9.41
CA ALA A 308 -6.96 -2.15 9.43
C ALA A 308 -5.83 -1.75 10.40
N LEU A 309 -5.78 -2.33 11.59
CA LEU A 309 -4.69 -2.07 12.56
C LEU A 309 -3.32 -2.45 12.02
N SER A 310 -3.23 -3.60 11.34
CA SER A 310 -2.00 -4.02 10.68
C SER A 310 -1.63 -3.06 9.54
N GLY A 311 -2.60 -2.65 8.71
CA GLY A 311 -2.39 -1.68 7.64
C GLY A 311 -1.87 -0.34 8.16
N ALA A 312 -2.47 0.21 9.23
CA ALA A 312 -2.04 1.45 9.87
C ALA A 312 -0.61 1.35 10.41
N ASN A 313 -0.30 0.25 11.13
CA ASN A 313 1.02 0.01 11.68
C ASN A 313 2.10 -0.08 10.60
N ALA A 314 1.84 -0.86 9.54
CA ALA A 314 2.76 -1.04 8.43
C ALA A 314 2.95 0.25 7.61
N SER A 315 1.89 1.03 7.40
CA SER A 315 1.95 2.32 6.69
C SER A 315 2.78 3.34 7.46
N LEU A 316 2.60 3.45 8.77
CA LEU A 316 3.39 4.36 9.61
C LEU A 316 4.87 3.93 9.65
N TYR A 317 5.13 2.63 9.74
CA TYR A 317 6.48 2.08 9.66
C TYR A 317 7.16 2.43 8.32
N ALA A 318 6.47 2.19 7.19
CA ALA A 318 6.98 2.51 5.86
C ALA A 318 7.23 4.01 5.68
N ALA A 319 6.28 4.87 6.08
CA ALA A 319 6.43 6.32 6.03
C ALA A 319 7.66 6.81 6.82
N THR A 320 7.86 6.26 8.02
CA THR A 320 9.00 6.58 8.88
C THR A 320 10.32 6.23 8.22
N ARG A 321 10.43 5.04 7.62
CA ARG A 321 11.64 4.57 6.93
C ARG A 321 11.94 5.37 5.68
N LEU A 322 10.91 5.70 4.90
CA LEU A 322 11.05 6.54 3.70
C LEU A 322 11.57 7.93 4.03
N LEU A 323 11.00 8.58 5.05
CA LEU A 323 11.43 9.93 5.44
C LEU A 323 12.83 9.90 6.03
N HIS A 324 13.19 8.86 6.78
CA HIS A 324 14.54 8.65 7.27
C HIS A 324 15.53 8.51 6.10
N ALA A 325 15.24 7.66 5.13
CA ALA A 325 16.10 7.47 3.95
C ALA A 325 16.23 8.76 3.12
N LEU A 326 15.14 9.53 2.93
CA LEU A 326 15.19 10.83 2.30
C LEU A 326 16.11 11.82 3.05
N GLY A 327 16.09 11.78 4.39
CA GLY A 327 16.97 12.59 5.23
C GLY A 327 18.44 12.18 5.10
N SER A 328 18.74 10.88 5.08
CA SER A 328 20.08 10.32 4.89
C SER A 328 20.67 10.69 3.53
N ASP A 329 19.83 10.65 2.48
CA ASP A 329 20.23 11.02 1.11
C ASP A 329 20.21 12.55 0.87
N ARG A 330 20.05 13.35 1.91
CA ARG A 330 19.95 14.83 1.85
C ARG A 330 18.78 15.34 0.98
N MET A 331 17.79 14.49 0.72
CA MET A 331 16.56 14.81 -0.02
C MET A 331 15.43 15.30 0.89
N ALA A 332 15.63 15.26 2.22
CA ALA A 332 14.80 15.83 3.26
C ALA A 332 15.68 16.49 4.33
N PRO A 333 15.12 17.28 5.27
CA PRO A 333 15.90 17.86 6.35
C PRO A 333 16.70 16.81 7.13
N ALA A 334 17.98 17.08 7.40
CA ALA A 334 18.91 16.14 8.04
C ALA A 334 18.45 15.64 9.42
N VAL A 335 17.54 16.36 10.09
CA VAL A 335 16.94 15.94 11.36
C VAL A 335 16.13 14.63 11.21
N ALA A 336 15.58 14.35 10.05
CA ALA A 336 14.85 13.12 9.76
C ALA A 336 15.76 11.88 9.68
N ALA A 337 17.05 12.08 9.40
CA ALA A 337 18.05 11.00 9.38
C ALA A 337 18.52 10.56 10.77
N ARG A 338 18.15 11.31 11.83
CA ARG A 338 18.61 10.98 13.20
C ARG A 338 17.86 9.80 13.77
N THR A 339 18.60 8.82 14.29
CA THR A 339 18.05 7.68 15.02
C THR A 339 18.27 7.81 16.53
N SER A 340 17.39 7.20 17.31
CA SER A 340 17.56 7.04 18.76
C SER A 340 18.60 5.95 19.06
N SER A 341 19.01 5.82 20.35
CA SER A 341 19.88 4.74 20.82
C SER A 341 19.32 3.32 20.54
N ARG A 342 18.04 3.20 20.25
CA ARG A 342 17.35 1.95 19.89
C ARG A 342 17.24 1.73 18.37
N GLY A 343 17.86 2.58 17.55
CA GLY A 343 17.80 2.52 16.08
C GLY A 343 16.45 2.98 15.50
N VAL A 344 15.60 3.67 16.27
CA VAL A 344 14.30 4.19 15.80
C VAL A 344 14.47 5.64 15.34
N PRO A 345 14.09 6.03 14.12
CA PRO A 345 14.14 7.41 13.63
C PRO A 345 12.92 8.20 14.17
N VAL A 346 13.00 8.61 15.43
CA VAL A 346 11.89 9.22 16.18
C VAL A 346 11.35 10.47 15.50
N VAL A 347 12.21 11.33 14.95
CA VAL A 347 11.77 12.57 14.27
C VAL A 347 10.99 12.23 13.01
N ALA A 348 11.48 11.31 12.20
CA ALA A 348 10.77 10.85 11.00
C ALA A 348 9.41 10.19 11.36
N LEU A 349 9.38 9.43 12.46
CA LEU A 349 8.15 8.82 12.98
C LEU A 349 7.12 9.89 13.38
N LEU A 350 7.52 10.89 14.16
CA LEU A 350 6.61 11.96 14.61
C LEU A 350 6.09 12.81 13.43
N ILE A 351 6.95 13.11 12.46
CA ILE A 351 6.52 13.80 11.24
C ILE A 351 5.53 12.93 10.46
N SER A 352 5.80 11.65 10.29
CA SER A 352 4.89 10.75 9.56
C SER A 352 3.59 10.49 10.33
N PHE A 353 3.59 10.57 11.66
CA PHE A 353 2.39 10.45 12.49
C PHE A 353 1.41 11.60 12.31
N THR A 354 1.81 12.71 11.69
CA THR A 354 0.90 13.84 11.40
C THR A 354 -0.31 13.44 10.57
N GLY A 355 -0.21 12.41 9.71
CA GLY A 355 -1.37 11.86 8.99
C GLY A 355 -2.47 11.35 9.92
N VAL A 356 -2.08 10.66 11.00
CA VAL A 356 -3.01 10.19 12.04
C VAL A 356 -3.61 11.37 12.82
N VAL A 357 -2.79 12.38 13.15
CA VAL A 357 -3.25 13.59 13.84
C VAL A 357 -4.28 14.32 12.98
N VAL A 358 -4.01 14.49 11.69
CA VAL A 358 -4.95 15.14 10.74
C VAL A 358 -6.25 14.35 10.66
N ALA A 359 -6.19 13.03 10.51
CA ALA A 359 -7.38 12.17 10.48
C ALA A 359 -8.21 12.31 11.78
N THR A 360 -7.54 12.37 12.94
CA THR A 360 -8.20 12.57 14.24
C THR A 360 -8.89 13.94 14.30
N VAL A 361 -8.21 15.01 13.87
CA VAL A 361 -8.76 16.38 13.83
C VAL A 361 -9.97 16.43 12.92
N MET A 362 -9.90 15.82 11.74
CA MET A 362 -11.04 15.74 10.82
C MET A 362 -12.23 15.01 11.45
N ALA A 363 -11.97 13.92 12.19
CA ALA A 363 -13.00 13.17 12.90
C ALA A 363 -13.65 14.01 14.03
N VAL A 364 -12.88 14.80 14.78
CA VAL A 364 -13.40 15.73 15.78
C VAL A 364 -14.24 16.83 15.13
N ALA A 365 -13.76 17.38 14.02
CA ALA A 365 -14.44 18.43 13.26
C ALA A 365 -15.68 17.92 12.49
N LYS A 366 -15.96 16.61 12.53
CA LYS A 366 -17.06 15.95 11.78
C LYS A 366 -17.05 16.30 10.30
N ILE A 367 -15.87 16.35 9.69
CA ILE A 367 -15.71 16.54 8.25
C ILE A 367 -16.25 15.29 7.56
N GLY A 368 -17.18 15.44 6.65
CA GLY A 368 -17.84 14.42 5.84
C GLY A 368 -17.25 13.00 5.79
N ASP A 369 -17.14 12.41 4.62
CA ASP A 369 -16.53 11.07 4.46
C ASP A 369 -14.99 11.16 4.46
N ILE A 370 -14.42 11.14 5.68
CA ILE A 370 -12.96 11.23 5.91
C ILE A 370 -12.23 10.08 5.23
N PHE A 371 -12.81 8.86 5.29
CA PHE A 371 -12.19 7.69 4.69
C PHE A 371 -12.09 7.85 3.16
N ALA A 372 -13.17 8.26 2.49
CA ALA A 372 -13.17 8.48 1.05
C ALA A 372 -12.18 9.58 0.63
N LEU A 373 -12.08 10.67 1.41
CA LEU A 373 -11.15 11.77 1.16
C LEU A 373 -9.69 11.30 1.27
N LEU A 374 -9.34 10.61 2.35
CA LEU A 374 -7.99 10.07 2.54
C LEU A 374 -7.67 8.99 1.51
N MET A 375 -8.61 8.10 1.19
CA MET A 375 -8.49 7.08 0.16
C MET A 375 -8.20 7.68 -1.22
N ALA A 376 -8.89 8.77 -1.59
CA ALA A 376 -8.66 9.46 -2.86
C ALA A 376 -7.26 10.08 -2.92
N LEU A 377 -6.78 10.70 -1.83
CA LEU A 377 -5.42 11.25 -1.75
C LEU A 377 -4.36 10.15 -1.86
N VAL A 378 -4.55 9.03 -1.14
CA VAL A 378 -3.67 7.86 -1.23
C VAL A 378 -3.63 7.32 -2.66
N THR A 379 -4.81 7.18 -3.30
CA THR A 379 -4.91 6.69 -4.68
C THR A 379 -4.15 7.60 -5.65
N LEU A 380 -4.31 8.91 -5.55
CA LEU A 380 -3.58 9.86 -6.38
C LEU A 380 -2.07 9.68 -6.24
N CYS A 381 -1.57 9.62 -5.00
CA CYS A 381 -0.14 9.49 -4.73
C CYS A 381 0.42 8.14 -5.23
N ILE A 382 -0.31 7.03 -5.02
CA ILE A 382 0.16 5.72 -5.47
C ILE A 382 0.16 5.61 -7.00
N LEU A 383 -0.83 6.19 -7.70
CA LEU A 383 -0.82 6.23 -9.16
C LEU A 383 0.40 6.98 -9.71
N VAL A 384 0.82 8.08 -9.06
CA VAL A 384 2.08 8.78 -9.42
C VAL A 384 3.28 7.86 -9.25
N VAL A 385 3.39 7.14 -8.13
CA VAL A 385 4.46 6.17 -7.89
C VAL A 385 4.45 5.09 -8.96
N TRP A 386 3.31 4.54 -9.32
CA TRP A 386 3.18 3.50 -10.33
C TRP A 386 3.51 3.98 -11.74
N ILE A 387 3.13 5.21 -12.08
CA ILE A 387 3.58 5.86 -13.33
C ILE A 387 5.11 5.92 -13.36
N MET A 388 5.74 6.35 -12.25
CA MET A 388 7.20 6.45 -12.18
C MET A 388 7.88 5.09 -12.26
N ILE A 389 7.35 4.04 -11.62
CA ILE A 389 7.86 2.66 -11.73
C ILE A 389 7.81 2.18 -13.19
N LEU A 390 6.67 2.38 -13.88
CA LEU A 390 6.46 1.92 -15.24
C LEU A 390 7.33 2.70 -16.25
N LEU A 391 7.48 4.03 -16.08
CA LEU A 391 8.39 4.83 -16.90
C LEU A 391 9.85 4.44 -16.67
N THR A 392 10.23 4.19 -15.43
CA THR A 392 11.57 3.72 -15.06
C THR A 392 11.85 2.36 -15.72
N TYR A 393 10.89 1.44 -15.68
CA TYR A 393 11.00 0.14 -16.33
C TYR A 393 11.16 0.26 -17.85
N GLN A 394 10.42 1.17 -18.51
CA GLN A 394 10.59 1.44 -19.93
C GLN A 394 12.00 1.92 -20.29
N ALA A 395 12.58 2.80 -19.44
CA ALA A 395 13.95 3.28 -19.60
C ALA A 395 14.99 2.18 -19.32
N TYR A 396 14.81 1.44 -18.22
CA TYR A 396 15.62 0.28 -17.85
C TYR A 396 15.74 -0.74 -18.99
N LYS A 397 14.61 -1.12 -19.59
CA LYS A 397 14.59 -2.06 -20.72
C LYS A 397 15.22 -1.55 -22.01
N LYS A 398 15.43 -0.25 -22.17
CA LYS A 398 16.19 0.30 -23.31
C LYS A 398 17.69 0.15 -23.12
N ASP A 399 18.16 0.26 -21.88
CA ASP A 399 19.57 0.24 -21.52
C ASP A 399 20.11 -1.18 -21.29
N GLN A 400 19.22 -2.13 -20.98
CA GLN A 400 19.62 -3.49 -20.63
C GLN A 400 19.93 -4.35 -21.85
N LYS A 401 21.15 -4.91 -21.89
CA LYS A 401 21.62 -5.84 -22.94
C LYS A 401 21.52 -7.30 -22.53
N ASP A 402 21.53 -7.61 -21.24
CA ASP A 402 21.54 -8.97 -20.71
C ASP A 402 20.18 -9.38 -20.13
N ALA A 403 19.85 -10.68 -20.23
CA ALA A 403 18.62 -11.21 -19.65
C ALA A 403 18.72 -11.27 -18.13
N SER A 404 17.73 -10.71 -17.41
CA SER A 404 17.58 -10.89 -15.98
C SER A 404 17.10 -12.33 -15.68
N SER A 405 17.44 -12.84 -14.49
CA SER A 405 16.94 -14.14 -13.99
C SER A 405 15.41 -14.16 -13.76
N PHE A 406 14.80 -12.99 -13.65
CA PHE A 406 13.35 -12.78 -13.58
C PHE A 406 12.96 -11.72 -14.60
N THR A 407 11.99 -12.00 -15.47
CA THR A 407 11.53 -11.10 -16.53
C THR A 407 10.01 -10.98 -16.54
N VAL A 408 9.52 -9.78 -16.80
CA VAL A 408 8.09 -9.51 -16.99
C VAL A 408 7.60 -10.12 -18.29
N LEU A 409 6.51 -10.88 -18.24
CA LEU A 409 5.88 -11.45 -19.43
C LEU A 409 5.40 -10.31 -20.38
N GLY A 410 5.83 -10.35 -21.64
CA GLY A 410 5.54 -9.28 -22.60
C GLY A 410 6.37 -8.01 -22.43
N GLY A 411 7.20 -7.92 -21.37
CA GLY A 411 8.20 -6.86 -21.16
C GLY A 411 7.63 -5.45 -21.30
N ARG A 412 8.20 -4.67 -22.23
CA ARG A 412 7.83 -3.26 -22.46
C ARG A 412 6.38 -3.06 -22.91
N VAL A 413 5.80 -4.02 -23.65
CA VAL A 413 4.42 -3.91 -24.16
C VAL A 413 3.44 -4.00 -22.98
N THR A 414 3.59 -5.02 -22.14
CA THR A 414 2.73 -5.20 -20.96
C THR A 414 2.86 -4.02 -20.00
N ALA A 415 4.08 -3.54 -19.76
CA ALA A 415 4.31 -2.34 -18.95
C ALA A 415 3.69 -1.08 -19.57
N GLY A 416 3.70 -0.96 -20.91
CA GLY A 416 3.04 0.14 -21.63
C GLY A 416 1.51 0.11 -21.50
N LEU A 417 0.91 -1.08 -21.58
CA LEU A 417 -0.53 -1.28 -21.35
C LEU A 417 -0.92 -0.96 -19.91
N ALA A 418 -0.12 -1.40 -18.94
CA ALA A 418 -0.33 -1.05 -17.54
C ALA A 418 -0.23 0.48 -17.31
N LEU A 419 0.73 1.14 -17.94
CA LEU A 419 0.85 2.61 -17.88
C LEU A 419 -0.38 3.30 -18.46
N ALA A 420 -0.88 2.86 -19.61
CA ALA A 420 -2.13 3.38 -20.18
C ALA A 420 -3.32 3.18 -19.24
N GLY A 421 -3.43 2.00 -18.58
CA GLY A 421 -4.45 1.73 -17.58
C GLY A 421 -4.36 2.64 -16.34
N VAL A 422 -3.15 2.88 -15.82
CA VAL A 422 -2.92 3.80 -14.70
C VAL A 422 -3.29 5.24 -15.07
N LEU A 423 -2.91 5.70 -16.27
CA LEU A 423 -3.27 7.03 -16.77
C LEU A 423 -4.77 7.18 -17.00
N ALA A 424 -5.44 6.13 -17.52
CA ALA A 424 -6.90 6.12 -17.66
C ALA A 424 -7.60 6.17 -16.28
N THR A 425 -7.07 5.48 -15.28
CA THR A 425 -7.58 5.55 -13.91
C THR A 425 -7.39 6.95 -13.31
N LEU A 426 -6.23 7.56 -13.51
CA LEU A 426 -5.98 8.93 -13.07
C LEU A 426 -6.97 9.91 -13.73
N ALA A 427 -7.26 9.75 -15.03
CA ALA A 427 -8.27 10.54 -15.72
C ALA A 427 -9.68 10.28 -15.16
N ALA A 428 -10.01 9.03 -14.84
CA ALA A 428 -11.31 8.67 -14.27
C ALA A 428 -11.54 9.26 -12.87
N MET A 429 -10.48 9.52 -12.09
CA MET A 429 -10.61 10.22 -10.79
C MET A 429 -11.25 11.60 -10.93
N PHE A 430 -10.98 12.33 -12.01
CA PHE A 430 -11.60 13.62 -12.28
C PHE A 430 -13.09 13.54 -12.65
N MET A 431 -13.59 12.34 -12.99
CA MET A 431 -15.00 12.10 -13.34
C MET A 431 -15.85 11.66 -12.15
N LEU A 432 -15.24 11.41 -10.98
CA LEU A 432 -15.97 11.04 -9.76
C LEU A 432 -16.65 12.28 -9.17
N PRO A 433 -17.98 12.37 -9.15
CA PRO A 433 -18.67 13.52 -8.60
C PRO A 433 -18.74 13.47 -7.06
N GLY A 434 -18.48 14.60 -6.40
CA GLY A 434 -19.05 14.92 -5.09
C GLY A 434 -18.51 14.18 -3.86
N SER A 435 -17.38 13.50 -3.92
CA SER A 435 -16.92 12.64 -2.81
C SER A 435 -15.62 13.11 -2.12
N GLY A 436 -15.30 14.40 -2.13
CA GLY A 436 -14.00 14.90 -1.61
C GLY A 436 -12.80 14.54 -2.51
N VAL A 437 -13.05 13.91 -3.67
CA VAL A 437 -11.98 13.51 -4.60
C VAL A 437 -11.31 14.74 -5.21
N GLN A 438 -12.10 15.76 -5.56
CA GLN A 438 -11.56 16.99 -6.15
C GLN A 438 -10.67 17.73 -5.15
N GLU A 439 -11.10 17.83 -3.89
CA GLU A 439 -10.31 18.40 -2.80
C GLU A 439 -9.02 17.61 -2.59
N SER A 440 -9.09 16.28 -2.61
CA SER A 440 -7.91 15.42 -2.49
C SER A 440 -6.94 15.59 -3.65
N ILE A 441 -7.44 15.72 -4.88
CA ILE A 441 -6.63 15.99 -6.07
C ILE A 441 -5.94 17.35 -5.92
N MET A 442 -6.66 18.41 -5.47
CA MET A 442 -6.08 19.73 -5.25
C MET A 442 -4.98 19.70 -4.18
N VAL A 443 -5.22 19.03 -3.04
CA VAL A 443 -4.21 18.84 -1.99
C VAL A 443 -2.99 18.12 -2.54
N GLY A 444 -3.18 17.05 -3.31
CA GLY A 444 -2.10 16.31 -3.96
C GLY A 444 -1.31 17.17 -4.96
N ILE A 445 -1.98 17.95 -5.81
CA ILE A 445 -1.32 18.85 -6.76
C ILE A 445 -0.47 19.89 -6.01
N VAL A 446 -1.03 20.54 -4.99
CA VAL A 446 -0.29 21.49 -4.15
C VAL A 446 0.93 20.83 -3.52
N PHE A 447 0.78 19.61 -2.98
CA PHE A 447 1.89 18.86 -2.43
C PHE A 447 2.99 18.61 -3.49
N PHE A 448 2.63 18.12 -4.69
CA PHE A 448 3.59 17.85 -5.75
C PHE A 448 4.29 19.12 -6.28
N VAL A 449 3.60 20.25 -6.31
CA VAL A 449 4.21 21.55 -6.62
C VAL A 449 5.21 21.95 -5.54
N LEU A 450 4.84 21.84 -4.27
CA LEU A 450 5.72 22.22 -3.14
C LEU A 450 6.98 21.36 -3.10
N ILE A 451 6.88 20.05 -3.28
CA ILE A 451 8.08 19.18 -3.30
C ILE A 451 8.94 19.43 -4.53
N SER A 452 8.36 19.78 -5.68
CA SER A 452 9.11 20.16 -6.89
C SER A 452 9.90 21.46 -6.67
N ILE A 453 9.31 22.45 -6.02
CA ILE A 453 10.00 23.67 -5.60
C ILE A 453 11.11 23.33 -4.58
N GLY A 454 10.79 22.47 -3.59
CA GLY A 454 11.76 21.96 -2.61
C GLY A 454 12.98 21.30 -3.26
N TYR A 455 12.74 20.48 -4.30
CA TYR A 455 13.82 19.90 -5.09
C TYR A 455 14.68 20.96 -5.78
N ALA A 456 14.06 21.94 -6.42
CA ALA A 456 14.79 22.99 -7.15
C ALA A 456 15.68 23.82 -6.19
N ILE A 457 15.17 24.13 -4.99
CA ILE A 457 15.94 24.84 -3.96
C ILE A 457 17.08 23.96 -3.43
N SER A 458 16.77 22.74 -3.00
CA SER A 458 17.73 21.81 -2.41
C SER A 458 18.85 21.45 -3.40
N SER A 459 18.51 21.19 -4.66
CA SER A 459 19.47 20.93 -5.73
C SER A 459 20.43 22.09 -5.96
N LYS A 460 19.93 23.34 -5.93
CA LYS A 460 20.80 24.52 -6.03
C LYS A 460 21.74 24.67 -4.85
N VAL A 461 21.25 24.43 -3.63
CA VAL A 461 22.05 24.55 -2.39
C VAL A 461 23.15 23.49 -2.31
N GLN A 462 22.88 22.29 -2.82
CA GLN A 462 23.81 21.16 -2.75
C GLN A 462 24.72 21.02 -3.98
N GLY A 463 24.59 21.91 -4.98
CA GLY A 463 25.38 21.83 -6.21
C GLY A 463 24.90 20.77 -7.20
N GLY A 464 23.67 20.30 -7.04
CA GLY A 464 23.04 19.27 -7.86
C GLY A 464 22.96 17.90 -7.15
N TYR A 465 22.10 17.03 -7.67
CA TYR A 465 22.05 15.62 -7.27
C TYR A 465 22.63 14.77 -8.40
N GLU A 466 23.59 13.92 -8.07
CA GLU A 466 24.18 13.00 -9.04
C GLU A 466 23.29 11.77 -9.24
N ARG A 467 23.44 11.13 -10.40
CA ARG A 467 22.82 9.83 -10.64
C ARG A 467 23.58 8.76 -9.85
N PRO A 468 22.87 7.92 -9.06
CA PRO A 468 23.55 6.89 -8.27
C PRO A 468 24.21 5.86 -9.19
N ASP A 469 25.41 5.41 -8.82
CA ASP A 469 26.03 4.23 -9.40
C ASP A 469 25.52 2.99 -8.64
N LEU A 470 24.54 2.31 -9.26
CA LEU A 470 23.86 1.18 -8.64
C LEU A 470 24.77 -0.04 -8.46
N ASP A 471 25.80 -0.20 -9.31
CA ASP A 471 26.74 -1.32 -9.23
C ASP A 471 27.71 -1.13 -8.08
N ALA A 472 28.20 0.10 -7.87
CA ALA A 472 29.03 0.48 -6.72
C ALA A 472 28.24 0.32 -5.39
N MET A 473 27.00 0.82 -5.33
CA MET A 473 26.13 0.70 -4.14
C MET A 473 25.90 -0.77 -3.76
N HIS A 474 25.70 -1.64 -4.74
CA HIS A 474 25.50 -3.08 -4.49
C HIS A 474 26.78 -3.75 -3.97
N ALA A 475 27.97 -3.37 -4.46
CA ALA A 475 29.26 -3.88 -3.99
C ALA A 475 29.51 -3.50 -2.53
N ASP A 476 29.25 -2.24 -2.14
CA ASP A 476 29.42 -1.73 -0.78
C ASP A 476 28.49 -2.44 0.21
N GLU A 477 27.22 -2.69 -0.15
CA GLU A 477 26.27 -3.42 0.69
C GLU A 477 26.68 -4.88 0.93
N ASN A 478 27.23 -5.56 -0.08
CA ASN A 478 27.71 -6.93 0.05
C ASN A 478 28.97 -7.00 0.93
N THR A 479 29.87 -6.02 0.85
CA THR A 479 31.08 -5.95 1.67
C THR A 479 30.73 -5.69 3.14
N SER A 480 29.78 -4.82 3.42
CA SER A 480 29.27 -4.57 4.78
C SER A 480 28.57 -5.79 5.38
N ALA A 481 27.81 -6.56 4.55
CA ALA A 481 27.12 -7.77 4.98
C ALA A 481 28.07 -8.94 5.30
N ALA A 482 29.23 -9.01 4.67
CA ALA A 482 30.25 -10.05 4.90
C ALA A 482 31.06 -9.80 6.19
N GLN A 483 31.01 -8.61 6.77
CA GLN A 483 31.71 -8.22 7.99
C GLN A 483 30.89 -8.42 9.27
N HIS A 484 29.64 -8.82 9.16
CA HIS A 484 28.70 -9.15 10.26
C HIS A 484 28.18 -10.58 10.15
#